data_59c50435e7f4cd055ee5583bdb1a2df7
#
_entry.id   59c50435e7f4cd055ee5583bdb1a2df7
#
_cell.length_a   1.000
_cell.length_b   1.000
_cell.length_c   1.000
_cell.angle_alpha   90.00
_cell.angle_beta   90.00
_cell.angle_gamma   90.00
#
_symmetry.space_group_name_H-M   'P 1'
#
loop_
_entity.id
_entity.type
_entity.pdbx_description
1 polymer ?
#
loop_
_entity_poly.entity_id
_entity_poly.type
_entity_poly.pdbx_seq_one_letter_code
_entity_poly.pdbx_strand_id
1 'polypeptide(L)'
;MTTATATSGIAKIEEYLGGEARHLLDYTSKGIPKATLHIPGPRWVEEIHAGSDRPTPVLRSLQALVDHGRLAGTGYVSILPVDQGIEHSAGASVAKNPLYFDPENIVKLAMEGGCNAVASTLGVLGAVARQYAHRIPFLLKFNHNEFLTYPNKFDQIFFAQVSQARDMGAVAVGATIYFGSPESARQIVEVAQAFKVAHEMGMATVLWCYLRNPGFKKDKDYHVSADLTGQANHLGVTIEADIIKQKLPENNGGYNAISSKENPYGKIDKRVYTELTSDHPIDLCRYQVANCYMGRAGLINSGGASGENDFAEAVKTAVVNKRAGGMGLISGRKAFQRPMAEGVKLLNAIQDVYLCKDVTIA
;
A
#
# COMPACT_ATOMS: atom_id res chain seq x y z
N MET A 1 -34.12 -2.47 29.62
CA MET A 1 -32.79 -2.86 29.08
C MET A 1 -32.96 -3.17 27.61
N THR A 2 -32.70 -2.20 26.74
CA THR A 2 -32.76 -2.36 25.29
C THR A 2 -31.48 -3.08 24.86
N THR A 3 -31.62 -4.34 24.48
CA THR A 3 -30.57 -5.10 23.81
C THR A 3 -30.22 -4.42 22.46
N ALA A 4 -29.14 -3.65 22.43
CA ALA A 4 -28.58 -3.23 21.20
C ALA A 4 -28.14 -4.48 20.42
N THR A 5 -28.89 -4.84 19.38
CA THR A 5 -28.52 -5.86 18.41
C THR A 5 -27.19 -5.43 17.79
N ALA A 6 -26.12 -6.18 18.05
CA ALA A 6 -24.84 -5.96 17.38
C ALA A 6 -25.08 -6.07 15.88
N THR A 7 -24.96 -4.95 15.17
CA THR A 7 -25.06 -4.90 13.71
C THR A 7 -24.05 -5.89 13.13
N SER A 8 -24.44 -6.75 12.21
CA SER A 8 -23.52 -7.70 11.57
C SER A 8 -22.37 -6.93 10.90
N GLY A 9 -21.18 -7.51 10.86
CA GLY A 9 -20.00 -6.84 10.29
C GLY A 9 -20.25 -6.33 8.87
N ILE A 10 -21.04 -7.06 8.06
CA ILE A 10 -21.39 -6.65 6.69
C ILE A 10 -22.32 -5.43 6.67
N ALA A 11 -23.33 -5.35 7.57
CA ALA A 11 -24.28 -4.25 7.59
C ALA A 11 -23.60 -2.89 7.89
N LYS A 12 -22.56 -2.89 8.74
CA LYS A 12 -21.77 -1.68 9.00
C LYS A 12 -20.94 -1.27 7.78
N ILE A 13 -20.43 -2.23 7.02
CA ILE A 13 -19.70 -1.96 5.77
C ILE A 13 -20.67 -1.39 4.72
N GLU A 14 -21.86 -1.95 4.59
CA GLU A 14 -22.92 -1.45 3.71
C GLU A 14 -23.34 -0.01 4.08
N GLU A 15 -23.43 0.30 5.36
CA GLU A 15 -23.72 1.66 5.84
C GLU A 15 -22.66 2.66 5.36
N TYR A 16 -21.36 2.33 5.48
CA TYR A 16 -20.28 3.19 4.97
C TYR A 16 -20.29 3.33 3.45
N LEU A 17 -20.61 2.27 2.72
CA LEU A 17 -20.64 2.27 1.25
C LEU A 17 -21.87 2.98 0.69
N GLY A 18 -22.96 3.04 1.46
CA GLY A 18 -24.22 3.67 1.04
C GLY A 18 -24.74 3.12 -0.29
N GLY A 19 -25.02 3.99 -1.24
CA GLY A 19 -25.55 3.61 -2.56
C GLY A 19 -24.60 2.73 -3.41
N GLU A 20 -23.31 2.68 -3.10
CA GLU A 20 -22.32 1.86 -3.82
C GLU A 20 -22.22 0.42 -3.28
N ALA A 21 -22.93 0.08 -2.18
CA ALA A 21 -22.79 -1.21 -1.51
C ALA A 21 -23.02 -2.38 -2.46
N ARG A 22 -24.14 -2.43 -3.18
CA ARG A 22 -24.44 -3.50 -4.14
C ARG A 22 -23.45 -3.53 -5.29
N HIS A 23 -23.08 -2.37 -5.84
CA HIS A 23 -22.12 -2.28 -6.92
C HIS A 23 -20.78 -2.92 -6.54
N LEU A 24 -20.32 -2.73 -5.31
CA LEU A 24 -19.03 -3.24 -4.85
C LEU A 24 -19.10 -4.65 -4.25
N LEU A 25 -20.15 -4.98 -3.49
CA LEU A 25 -20.22 -6.25 -2.74
C LEU A 25 -20.78 -7.42 -3.56
N ASP A 26 -21.69 -7.17 -4.52
CA ASP A 26 -22.32 -8.22 -5.31
C ASP A 26 -21.58 -8.48 -6.66
N TYR A 27 -20.57 -7.67 -6.98
CA TYR A 27 -19.85 -7.77 -8.24
C TYR A 27 -19.06 -9.08 -8.34
N THR A 28 -19.12 -9.71 -9.52
CA THR A 28 -18.24 -10.83 -9.88
C THR A 28 -17.26 -10.37 -10.96
N SER A 29 -15.97 -10.53 -10.70
CA SER A 29 -14.92 -10.15 -11.64
C SER A 29 -15.01 -10.97 -12.94
N LYS A 30 -14.85 -10.29 -14.07
CA LYS A 30 -15.03 -10.89 -15.41
C LYS A 30 -13.71 -11.18 -16.12
N GLY A 31 -12.65 -10.42 -15.79
CA GLY A 31 -11.38 -10.51 -16.51
C GLY A 31 -10.51 -11.66 -16.01
N ILE A 32 -9.80 -11.45 -14.92
CA ILE A 32 -8.82 -12.41 -14.39
C ILE A 32 -9.49 -13.30 -13.34
N PRO A 33 -9.59 -14.65 -13.57
CA PRO A 33 -10.26 -15.55 -12.65
C PRO A 33 -9.55 -15.61 -11.28
N LYS A 34 -10.31 -15.55 -10.19
CA LYS A 34 -9.75 -15.66 -8.83
C LYS A 34 -8.98 -16.96 -8.56
N ALA A 35 -9.35 -18.04 -9.24
CA ALA A 35 -8.67 -19.34 -9.11
C ALA A 35 -7.21 -19.33 -9.60
N THR A 36 -6.81 -18.29 -10.35
CA THR A 36 -5.43 -18.12 -10.82
C THR A 36 -4.58 -17.25 -9.90
N LEU A 37 -5.18 -16.67 -8.87
CA LEU A 37 -4.51 -15.76 -7.95
C LEU A 37 -3.90 -16.50 -6.76
N HIS A 38 -2.77 -16.00 -6.28
CA HIS A 38 -2.19 -16.33 -4.98
C HIS A 38 -2.81 -15.41 -3.92
N ILE A 39 -3.88 -15.86 -3.31
CA ILE A 39 -4.72 -15.05 -2.43
C ILE A 39 -4.13 -14.97 -1.02
N PRO A 40 -4.13 -13.81 -0.35
CA PRO A 40 -3.76 -13.72 1.06
C PRO A 40 -4.61 -14.66 1.93
N GLY A 41 -3.95 -15.34 2.85
CA GLY A 41 -4.56 -16.29 3.77
C GLY A 41 -3.66 -16.62 4.94
N PRO A 42 -4.12 -17.41 5.92
CA PRO A 42 -3.38 -17.72 7.14
C PRO A 42 -1.98 -18.33 6.90
N ARG A 43 -1.80 -18.97 5.75
CA ARG A 43 -0.56 -19.65 5.35
C ARG A 43 0.15 -18.95 4.19
N TRP A 44 -0.10 -17.65 3.98
CA TRP A 44 0.42 -16.90 2.84
C TRP A 44 1.96 -16.99 2.73
N VAL A 45 2.69 -16.84 3.84
CA VAL A 45 4.17 -16.94 3.84
C VAL A 45 4.61 -18.35 3.45
N GLU A 46 4.00 -19.37 4.03
CA GLU A 46 4.33 -20.79 3.75
C GLU A 46 3.99 -21.18 2.30
N GLU A 47 2.80 -20.82 1.82
CA GLU A 47 2.32 -21.26 0.51
C GLU A 47 2.98 -20.52 -0.65
N ILE A 48 3.41 -19.27 -0.43
CA ILE A 48 3.94 -18.43 -1.51
C ILE A 48 5.46 -18.29 -1.38
N HIS A 49 5.96 -17.90 -0.22
CA HIS A 49 7.35 -17.50 -0.07
C HIS A 49 8.30 -18.64 0.33
N ALA A 50 7.82 -19.71 0.96
CA ALA A 50 8.67 -20.84 1.32
C ALA A 50 9.26 -21.57 0.10
N GLY A 51 8.61 -21.51 -1.05
CA GLY A 51 9.10 -22.04 -2.33
C GLY A 51 9.88 -21.04 -3.17
N SER A 52 10.10 -19.81 -2.68
CA SER A 52 10.89 -18.77 -3.36
C SER A 52 12.37 -18.81 -2.95
N ASP A 53 13.13 -17.88 -3.47
CA ASP A 53 14.54 -17.67 -3.11
C ASP A 53 14.76 -16.85 -1.83
N ARG A 54 13.69 -16.52 -1.10
CA ARG A 54 13.79 -15.75 0.15
C ARG A 54 14.48 -16.55 1.25
N PRO A 55 15.54 -16.00 1.89
CA PRO A 55 16.17 -16.65 3.04
C PRO A 55 15.21 -16.82 4.21
N THR A 56 15.39 -17.87 5.01
CA THR A 56 14.55 -18.15 6.20
C THR A 56 14.34 -16.93 7.12
N PRO A 57 15.33 -16.05 7.39
CA PRO A 57 15.08 -14.83 8.18
C PRO A 57 14.07 -13.86 7.54
N VAL A 58 14.01 -13.79 6.20
CA VAL A 58 12.98 -12.99 5.50
C VAL A 58 11.59 -13.58 5.71
N LEU A 59 11.46 -14.92 5.64
CA LEU A 59 10.18 -15.59 5.94
C LEU A 59 9.68 -15.27 7.34
N ARG A 60 10.58 -15.23 8.33
CA ARG A 60 10.25 -14.82 9.71
C ARG A 60 9.79 -13.36 9.78
N SER A 61 10.43 -12.48 9.04
CA SER A 61 10.06 -11.07 8.98
C SER A 61 8.70 -10.86 8.30
N LEU A 62 8.41 -11.56 7.20
CA LEU A 62 7.09 -11.58 6.56
C LEU A 62 6.03 -12.13 7.51
N GLN A 63 6.33 -13.23 8.22
CA GLN A 63 5.42 -13.82 9.19
C GLN A 63 5.13 -12.83 10.34
N ALA A 64 6.13 -12.12 10.84
CA ALA A 64 5.96 -11.11 11.88
C ALA A 64 5.01 -9.97 11.44
N LEU A 65 5.03 -9.60 10.15
CA LEU A 65 4.08 -8.61 9.61
C LEU A 65 2.64 -9.13 9.59
N VAL A 66 2.42 -10.38 9.14
CA VAL A 66 1.06 -10.93 9.01
C VAL A 66 0.48 -11.47 10.32
N ASP A 67 1.31 -11.70 11.34
CA ASP A 67 0.88 -12.21 12.66
C ASP A 67 0.71 -11.12 13.71
N HIS A 68 0.81 -9.84 13.34
CA HIS A 68 0.65 -8.74 14.29
C HIS A 68 -0.67 -7.98 14.09
N GLY A 69 -1.14 -7.34 15.17
CA GLY A 69 -2.31 -6.46 15.17
C GLY A 69 -3.65 -7.20 15.04
N ARG A 70 -4.70 -6.47 14.68
CA ARG A 70 -6.07 -7.01 14.58
C ARG A 70 -6.25 -8.00 13.41
N LEU A 71 -5.42 -7.90 12.39
CA LEU A 71 -5.47 -8.80 11.23
C LEU A 71 -4.54 -10.01 11.36
N ALA A 72 -3.95 -10.22 12.55
CA ALA A 72 -3.04 -11.34 12.80
C ALA A 72 -3.66 -12.69 12.36
N GLY A 73 -2.85 -13.49 11.66
CA GLY A 73 -3.25 -14.82 11.21
C GLY A 73 -4.24 -14.85 10.04
N THR A 74 -4.58 -13.71 9.44
CA THR A 74 -5.49 -13.66 8.27
C THR A 74 -4.76 -13.63 6.93
N GLY A 75 -3.47 -13.29 6.94
CA GLY A 75 -2.70 -13.00 5.73
C GLY A 75 -2.91 -11.59 5.18
N TYR A 76 -3.85 -10.82 5.74
CA TYR A 76 -4.04 -9.42 5.39
C TYR A 76 -3.21 -8.50 6.30
N VAL A 77 -2.89 -7.29 5.82
CA VAL A 77 -2.14 -6.28 6.57
C VAL A 77 -2.82 -4.91 6.56
N SER A 78 -2.71 -4.23 7.69
CA SER A 78 -3.07 -2.83 7.88
C SER A 78 -1.83 -2.10 8.41
N ILE A 79 -1.28 -1.17 7.64
CA ILE A 79 -0.04 -0.46 7.96
C ILE A 79 -0.34 1.03 8.15
N LEU A 80 0.20 1.64 9.21
CA LEU A 80 0.17 3.09 9.39
C LEU A 80 1.47 3.71 8.86
N PRO A 81 1.45 4.43 7.70
CA PRO A 81 2.62 5.14 7.22
C PRO A 81 2.60 6.59 7.66
N VAL A 82 3.69 7.08 8.24
CA VAL A 82 3.89 8.51 8.54
C VAL A 82 5.32 8.89 8.15
N ASP A 83 5.51 9.23 6.88
CA ASP A 83 6.77 9.72 6.31
C ASP A 83 6.68 11.20 5.89
N GLN A 84 5.70 11.91 6.43
CA GLN A 84 5.49 13.33 6.21
C GLN A 84 6.58 14.15 6.92
N GLY A 85 6.84 15.34 6.36
CA GLY A 85 7.94 16.20 6.78
C GLY A 85 9.14 16.13 5.83
N ILE A 86 9.14 15.20 4.86
CA ILE A 86 10.15 15.10 3.80
C ILE A 86 9.48 15.22 2.42
N GLU A 87 8.57 14.31 2.06
CA GLU A 87 7.86 14.31 0.76
C GLU A 87 6.70 15.33 0.70
N HIS A 88 6.19 15.71 1.85
CA HIS A 88 5.18 16.75 2.05
C HIS A 88 5.63 17.62 3.22
N SER A 89 5.26 18.90 3.23
CA SER A 89 5.64 19.75 4.35
C SER A 89 5.08 19.21 5.67
N ALA A 90 5.89 19.25 6.73
CA ALA A 90 5.46 18.86 8.06
C ALA A 90 4.25 19.66 8.53
N GLY A 91 4.26 20.98 8.29
CA GLY A 91 3.15 21.85 8.62
C GLY A 91 1.84 21.45 7.97
N ALA A 92 1.82 21.20 6.66
CA ALA A 92 0.61 20.75 5.98
C ALA A 92 0.12 19.38 6.46
N SER A 93 1.04 18.53 6.89
CA SER A 93 0.73 17.16 7.27
C SER A 93 0.23 17.03 8.70
N VAL A 94 0.88 17.67 9.68
CA VAL A 94 0.62 17.45 11.12
C VAL A 94 -0.02 18.64 11.83
N ALA A 95 -0.15 19.83 11.18
CA ALA A 95 -0.77 20.99 11.80
C ALA A 95 -2.21 20.75 12.26
N LYS A 96 -2.96 19.86 11.58
CA LYS A 96 -4.33 19.50 11.97
C LYS A 96 -4.38 18.76 13.31
N ASN A 97 -3.31 18.05 13.67
CA ASN A 97 -3.13 17.43 14.97
C ASN A 97 -1.66 17.51 15.40
N PRO A 98 -1.26 18.58 16.11
CA PRO A 98 0.13 18.82 16.49
C PRO A 98 0.76 17.74 17.38
N LEU A 99 -0.04 16.89 18.02
CA LEU A 99 0.48 15.77 18.82
C LEU A 99 1.39 14.84 17.99
N TYR A 100 1.17 14.77 16.68
CA TYR A 100 1.95 13.89 15.79
C TYR A 100 3.27 14.50 15.31
N PHE A 101 3.66 15.69 15.78
CA PHE A 101 5.07 16.11 15.73
C PHE A 101 5.95 15.24 16.63
N ASP A 102 5.38 14.65 17.69
CA ASP A 102 6.07 13.68 18.53
C ASP A 102 6.00 12.26 17.92
N PRO A 103 7.14 11.65 17.57
CA PRO A 103 7.22 10.30 17.03
C PRO A 103 6.52 9.24 17.87
N GLU A 104 6.50 9.38 19.18
CA GLU A 104 5.86 8.42 20.09
C GLU A 104 4.36 8.29 19.81
N ASN A 105 3.68 9.41 19.55
CA ASN A 105 2.25 9.42 19.28
C ASN A 105 1.90 8.74 17.93
N ILE A 106 2.82 8.76 16.96
CA ILE A 106 2.67 8.03 15.70
C ILE A 106 2.64 6.52 15.97
N VAL A 107 3.59 6.03 16.76
CA VAL A 107 3.67 4.60 17.11
C VAL A 107 2.49 4.19 17.99
N LYS A 108 2.08 5.01 18.95
CA LYS A 108 0.89 4.78 19.77
C LYS A 108 -0.38 4.66 18.93
N LEU A 109 -0.56 5.55 17.94
CA LEU A 109 -1.70 5.44 17.02
C LEU A 109 -1.72 4.10 16.26
N ALA A 110 -0.57 3.65 15.76
CA ALA A 110 -0.47 2.36 15.08
C ALA A 110 -0.83 1.19 16.00
N MET A 111 -0.35 1.22 17.24
CA MET A 111 -0.60 0.17 18.24
C MET A 111 -2.06 0.16 18.67
N GLU A 112 -2.63 1.31 19.08
CA GLU A 112 -4.02 1.45 19.50
C GLU A 112 -4.98 1.15 18.34
N GLY A 113 -4.61 1.52 17.12
CA GLY A 113 -5.32 1.20 15.89
C GLY A 113 -5.22 -0.26 15.46
N GLY A 114 -4.44 -1.09 16.17
CA GLY A 114 -4.28 -2.52 15.87
C GLY A 114 -3.62 -2.79 14.53
N CYS A 115 -2.71 -1.92 14.08
CA CYS A 115 -2.00 -2.08 12.82
C CYS A 115 -1.00 -3.25 12.87
N ASN A 116 -0.74 -3.86 11.72
CA ASN A 116 0.30 -4.90 11.58
C ASN A 116 1.71 -4.30 11.65
N ALA A 117 1.88 -3.05 11.25
CA ALA A 117 3.15 -2.36 11.29
C ALA A 117 2.99 -0.84 11.31
N VAL A 118 4.02 -0.15 11.75
CA VAL A 118 4.21 1.28 11.54
C VAL A 118 5.35 1.50 10.56
N ALA A 119 5.09 2.28 9.50
CA ALA A 119 6.08 2.63 8.49
C ALA A 119 6.47 4.10 8.62
N SER A 120 7.76 4.40 8.83
CA SER A 120 8.20 5.77 8.97
C SER A 120 9.67 5.96 8.61
N THR A 121 10.18 7.16 8.84
CA THR A 121 11.56 7.56 8.56
C THR A 121 12.53 7.08 9.64
N LEU A 122 13.82 7.12 9.32
CA LEU A 122 14.88 6.77 10.27
C LEU A 122 14.80 7.58 11.57
N GLY A 123 14.59 8.90 11.47
CA GLY A 123 14.52 9.77 12.65
C GLY A 123 13.31 9.47 13.53
N VAL A 124 12.14 9.25 12.93
CA VAL A 124 10.91 8.93 13.67
C VAL A 124 11.02 7.59 14.41
N LEU A 125 11.39 6.52 13.69
CA LEU A 125 11.49 5.20 14.31
C LEU A 125 12.66 5.11 15.29
N GLY A 126 13.81 5.71 14.94
CA GLY A 126 15.01 5.72 15.80
C GLY A 126 14.79 6.40 17.15
N ALA A 127 13.98 7.47 17.20
CA ALA A 127 13.66 8.17 18.43
C ALA A 127 12.97 7.28 19.48
N VAL A 128 12.26 6.24 19.05
CA VAL A 128 11.41 5.41 19.91
C VAL A 128 11.69 3.90 19.82
N ALA A 129 12.71 3.50 19.05
CA ALA A 129 12.96 2.09 18.75
C ALA A 129 13.11 1.19 19.98
N ARG A 130 13.88 1.61 20.99
CA ARG A 130 14.10 0.83 22.22
C ARG A 130 12.81 0.55 22.99
N GLN A 131 11.83 1.47 22.92
CA GLN A 131 10.57 1.35 23.64
C GLN A 131 9.53 0.50 22.87
N TYR A 132 9.59 0.49 21.54
CA TYR A 132 8.47 0.02 20.73
C TYR A 132 8.82 -1.05 19.69
N ALA A 133 10.06 -1.22 19.25
CA ALA A 133 10.41 -2.17 18.19
C ALA A 133 10.08 -3.64 18.53
N HIS A 134 10.02 -4.00 19.80
CA HIS A 134 9.60 -5.31 20.29
C HIS A 134 8.09 -5.45 20.47
N ARG A 135 7.32 -4.36 20.30
CA ARG A 135 5.88 -4.29 20.55
C ARG A 135 5.03 -4.17 19.28
N ILE A 136 5.60 -3.64 18.22
CA ILE A 136 4.97 -3.51 16.90
C ILE A 136 6.05 -3.63 15.83
N PRO A 137 5.83 -4.38 14.74
CA PRO A 137 6.73 -4.43 13.61
C PRO A 137 7.03 -3.04 13.02
N PHE A 138 8.32 -2.71 12.87
CA PHE A 138 8.78 -1.50 12.21
C PHE A 138 9.07 -1.77 10.74
N LEU A 139 8.63 -0.85 9.88
CA LEU A 139 8.99 -0.76 8.48
C LEU A 139 9.73 0.56 8.26
N LEU A 140 11.04 0.50 8.07
CA LEU A 140 11.84 1.70 7.82
C LEU A 140 11.77 2.08 6.35
N LYS A 141 11.18 3.24 6.03
CA LYS A 141 11.27 3.81 4.69
C LYS A 141 12.56 4.61 4.56
N PHE A 142 13.47 4.17 3.68
CA PHE A 142 14.84 4.69 3.66
C PHE A 142 15.11 5.73 2.57
N ASN A 143 14.27 5.90 1.56
CA ASN A 143 14.42 6.95 0.56
C ASN A 143 13.19 7.87 0.49
N HIS A 144 13.44 9.13 0.12
CA HIS A 144 12.41 10.16 0.10
C HIS A 144 12.71 11.22 -0.96
N ASN A 145 11.66 11.86 -1.48
CA ASN A 145 11.78 13.08 -2.24
C ASN A 145 11.98 14.25 -1.27
N GLU A 146 13.13 14.89 -1.32
CA GLU A 146 13.43 16.07 -0.53
C GLU A 146 12.56 17.25 -1.02
N PHE A 147 11.68 17.74 -0.15
CA PHE A 147 10.60 18.66 -0.53
C PHE A 147 11.05 20.12 -0.71
N LEU A 148 12.17 20.53 -0.14
CA LEU A 148 12.64 21.91 -0.22
C LEU A 148 13.32 22.26 -1.53
N THR A 149 13.81 21.28 -2.29
CA THR A 149 14.39 21.52 -3.62
C THR A 149 13.33 22.09 -4.57
N TYR A 150 13.60 23.25 -5.13
CA TYR A 150 12.72 23.94 -6.06
C TYR A 150 13.44 24.27 -7.39
N PRO A 151 12.83 24.03 -8.56
CA PRO A 151 11.60 23.25 -8.73
C PRO A 151 11.79 21.78 -8.35
N ASN A 152 10.71 21.12 -7.89
CA ASN A 152 10.77 19.73 -7.48
C ASN A 152 11.12 18.83 -8.67
N LYS A 153 12.16 18.01 -8.53
CA LYS A 153 12.66 17.11 -9.58
C LYS A 153 12.05 15.70 -9.50
N PHE A 154 11.18 15.43 -8.53
CA PHE A 154 10.65 14.08 -8.26
C PHE A 154 11.77 13.06 -8.09
N ASP A 155 12.82 13.44 -7.38
CA ASP A 155 13.92 12.57 -7.04
C ASP A 155 13.69 11.88 -5.70
N GLN A 156 14.11 10.62 -5.64
CA GLN A 156 14.09 9.82 -4.41
C GLN A 156 15.55 9.58 -4.01
N ILE A 157 15.96 10.13 -2.89
CA ILE A 157 17.33 9.98 -2.37
C ILE A 157 17.31 9.22 -1.05
N PHE A 158 18.39 8.51 -0.75
CA PHE A 158 18.51 7.74 0.48
C PHE A 158 18.78 8.64 1.69
N PHE A 159 17.95 8.50 2.72
CA PHE A 159 18.10 9.12 4.04
C PHE A 159 18.56 8.12 5.10
N ALA A 160 18.58 6.83 4.77
CA ALA A 160 18.97 5.77 5.68
C ALA A 160 19.61 4.60 4.92
N GLN A 161 20.36 3.78 5.63
CA GLN A 161 20.93 2.54 5.15
C GLN A 161 20.17 1.33 5.70
N VAL A 162 20.22 0.21 4.99
CA VAL A 162 19.55 -1.04 5.39
C VAL A 162 20.06 -1.56 6.74
N SER A 163 21.37 -1.41 7.02
CA SER A 163 21.98 -1.78 8.32
C SER A 163 21.33 -1.05 9.49
N GLN A 164 21.01 0.25 9.33
CA GLN A 164 20.34 1.02 10.38
C GLN A 164 18.93 0.50 10.67
N ALA A 165 18.21 0.01 9.66
CA ALA A 165 16.91 -0.63 9.86
C ALA A 165 17.04 -1.91 10.70
N ARG A 166 18.01 -2.75 10.37
CA ARG A 166 18.31 -3.96 11.15
C ARG A 166 18.66 -3.65 12.59
N ASP A 167 19.56 -2.69 12.81
CA ASP A 167 20.06 -2.33 14.15
C ASP A 167 18.95 -1.79 15.06
N MET A 168 17.92 -1.12 14.49
CA MET A 168 16.76 -0.65 15.26
C MET A 168 15.69 -1.74 15.48
N GLY A 169 15.87 -2.94 14.92
CA GLY A 169 14.90 -4.04 15.05
C GLY A 169 13.75 -4.01 14.05
N ALA A 170 13.89 -3.30 12.93
CA ALA A 170 12.88 -3.33 11.87
C ALA A 170 12.80 -4.72 11.22
N VAL A 171 11.58 -5.15 10.90
CA VAL A 171 11.32 -6.40 10.18
C VAL A 171 11.23 -6.19 8.66
N ALA A 172 11.03 -4.96 8.24
CA ALA A 172 10.91 -4.61 6.83
C ALA A 172 11.58 -3.27 6.53
N VAL A 173 11.99 -3.12 5.29
CA VAL A 173 12.39 -1.83 4.71
C VAL A 173 11.44 -1.42 3.61
N GLY A 174 11.32 -0.11 3.40
CA GLY A 174 10.50 0.45 2.35
C GLY A 174 11.23 1.46 1.50
N ALA A 175 10.89 1.51 0.24
CA ALA A 175 11.39 2.50 -0.71
C ALA A 175 10.27 3.05 -1.59
N THR A 176 10.49 4.22 -2.16
CA THR A 176 9.69 4.74 -3.27
C THR A 176 10.55 4.74 -4.55
N ILE A 177 9.96 4.32 -5.65
CA ILE A 177 10.48 4.63 -6.99
C ILE A 177 9.43 5.49 -7.69
N TYR A 178 9.87 6.61 -8.24
CA TYR A 178 9.07 7.45 -9.13
C TYR A 178 9.31 7.01 -10.57
N PHE A 179 8.65 5.90 -10.96
CA PHE A 179 8.75 5.36 -12.32
C PHE A 179 8.34 6.40 -13.36
N GLY A 180 9.12 6.48 -14.43
CA GLY A 180 8.90 7.44 -15.51
C GLY A 180 9.43 8.86 -15.23
N SER A 181 9.99 9.14 -14.05
CA SER A 181 10.72 10.38 -13.78
C SER A 181 12.09 10.36 -14.48
N PRO A 182 12.75 11.52 -14.69
CA PRO A 182 14.13 11.56 -15.19
C PRO A 182 15.11 10.72 -14.37
N GLU A 183 14.86 10.58 -13.06
CA GLU A 183 15.72 9.87 -12.12
C GLU A 183 15.34 8.37 -11.94
N SER A 184 14.33 7.90 -12.68
CA SER A 184 13.77 6.54 -12.52
C SER A 184 14.82 5.45 -12.66
N ALA A 185 15.72 5.54 -13.65
CA ALA A 185 16.74 4.52 -13.88
C ALA A 185 17.72 4.39 -12.70
N ARG A 186 18.17 5.50 -12.13
CA ARG A 186 19.04 5.51 -10.95
C ARG A 186 18.31 4.95 -9.74
N GLN A 187 17.07 5.38 -9.50
CA GLN A 187 16.25 4.91 -8.38
C GLN A 187 16.02 3.38 -8.44
N ILE A 188 15.77 2.83 -9.64
CA ILE A 188 15.61 1.38 -9.81
C ILE A 188 16.89 0.63 -9.39
N VAL A 189 18.06 1.07 -9.84
CA VAL A 189 19.34 0.44 -9.51
C VAL A 189 19.62 0.51 -8.00
N GLU A 190 19.47 1.68 -7.41
CA GLU A 190 19.72 1.90 -5.98
C GLU A 190 18.78 1.06 -5.10
N VAL A 191 17.48 1.04 -5.43
CA VAL A 191 16.49 0.29 -4.65
C VAL A 191 16.69 -1.22 -4.83
N ALA A 192 17.00 -1.71 -6.05
CA ALA A 192 17.29 -3.12 -6.27
C ALA A 192 18.48 -3.60 -5.44
N GLN A 193 19.56 -2.80 -5.37
CA GLN A 193 20.71 -3.10 -4.52
C GLN A 193 20.34 -3.10 -3.04
N ALA A 194 19.56 -2.14 -2.57
CA ALA A 194 19.13 -2.06 -1.19
C ALA A 194 18.19 -3.22 -0.81
N PHE A 195 17.30 -3.64 -1.70
CA PHE A 195 16.41 -4.78 -1.47
C PHE A 195 17.18 -6.09 -1.38
N LYS A 196 18.19 -6.29 -2.24
CA LYS A 196 19.13 -7.43 -2.11
C LYS A 196 19.76 -7.46 -0.73
N VAL A 197 20.34 -6.35 -0.26
CA VAL A 197 20.95 -6.25 1.06
C VAL A 197 19.92 -6.48 2.19
N ALA A 198 18.69 -6.01 2.02
CA ALA A 198 17.61 -6.22 3.00
C ALA A 198 17.28 -7.71 3.13
N HIS A 199 17.15 -8.43 2.03
CA HIS A 199 16.94 -9.89 2.05
C HIS A 199 18.14 -10.64 2.68
N GLU A 200 19.36 -10.26 2.35
CA GLU A 200 20.58 -10.81 2.99
C GLU A 200 20.58 -10.57 4.51
N MET A 201 20.05 -9.45 4.97
CA MET A 201 19.91 -9.11 6.40
C MET A 201 18.64 -9.65 7.06
N GLY A 202 17.79 -10.36 6.31
CA GLY A 202 16.60 -11.03 6.83
C GLY A 202 15.37 -10.14 6.96
N MET A 203 15.30 -9.01 6.26
CA MET A 203 14.16 -8.11 6.28
C MET A 203 13.31 -8.23 5.01
N ALA A 204 12.00 -8.08 5.15
CA ALA A 204 11.07 -8.00 4.04
C ALA A 204 11.19 -6.64 3.32
N THR A 205 10.73 -6.58 2.06
CA THR A 205 10.81 -5.38 1.23
C THR A 205 9.44 -4.90 0.78
N VAL A 206 9.20 -3.60 0.89
CA VAL A 206 7.94 -2.95 0.51
C VAL A 206 8.23 -1.80 -0.44
N LEU A 207 7.65 -1.81 -1.65
CA LEU A 207 7.89 -0.77 -2.65
C LEU A 207 6.66 0.10 -2.88
N TRP A 208 6.82 1.41 -2.75
CA TRP A 208 5.89 2.43 -3.21
C TRP A 208 6.10 2.63 -4.72
N CYS A 209 5.28 1.98 -5.54
CA CYS A 209 5.36 2.01 -7.00
C CYS A 209 4.60 3.21 -7.56
N TYR A 210 5.18 4.40 -7.49
CA TYR A 210 4.52 5.59 -7.99
C TYR A 210 5.02 6.00 -9.37
N LEU A 211 4.12 6.51 -10.18
CA LEU A 211 4.46 7.13 -11.45
C LEU A 211 4.71 8.62 -11.24
N ARG A 212 5.73 9.18 -11.89
CA ARG A 212 6.00 10.61 -11.94
C ARG A 212 6.62 10.98 -13.27
N ASN A 213 5.80 11.48 -14.18
CA ASN A 213 6.22 12.01 -15.45
C ASN A 213 5.33 13.21 -15.81
N PRO A 214 5.89 14.39 -16.11
CA PRO A 214 5.08 15.54 -16.50
C PRO A 214 4.15 15.27 -17.70
N GLY A 215 4.61 14.43 -18.65
CA GLY A 215 3.83 14.03 -19.82
C GLY A 215 2.62 13.13 -19.53
N PHE A 216 2.49 12.60 -18.30
CA PHE A 216 1.36 11.76 -17.88
C PHE A 216 0.20 12.58 -17.30
N LYS A 217 0.34 13.90 -17.19
CA LYS A 217 -0.73 14.78 -16.78
C LYS A 217 -1.10 15.72 -17.91
N LYS A 218 -2.22 15.46 -18.56
CA LYS A 218 -2.76 16.22 -19.68
C LYS A 218 -4.19 16.69 -19.34
N ASP A 219 -5.17 16.27 -20.13
CA ASP A 219 -6.62 16.40 -19.89
C ASP A 219 -7.08 15.55 -18.67
N LYS A 220 -6.37 14.42 -18.43
CA LYS A 220 -6.57 13.53 -17.29
C LYS A 220 -5.22 13.27 -16.57
N ASP A 221 -5.32 12.69 -15.38
CA ASP A 221 -4.14 12.20 -14.65
C ASP A 221 -3.86 10.73 -14.96
N TYR A 222 -3.01 10.47 -15.95
CA TYR A 222 -2.64 9.12 -16.36
C TYR A 222 -1.71 8.40 -15.38
N HIS A 223 -1.21 9.08 -14.33
CA HIS A 223 -0.44 8.41 -13.27
C HIS A 223 -1.25 7.38 -12.48
N VAL A 224 -2.56 7.33 -12.66
CA VAL A 224 -3.45 6.35 -12.02
C VAL A 224 -4.09 5.39 -13.04
N SER A 225 -3.65 5.39 -14.28
CA SER A 225 -4.15 4.44 -15.29
C SER A 225 -3.86 3.00 -14.89
N ALA A 226 -4.79 2.09 -15.19
CA ALA A 226 -4.65 0.67 -14.81
C ALA A 226 -3.41 0.03 -15.47
N ASP A 227 -3.17 0.27 -16.76
CA ASP A 227 -2.04 -0.27 -17.50
C ASP A 227 -0.68 0.28 -17.01
N LEU A 228 -0.60 1.60 -16.78
CA LEU A 228 0.64 2.23 -16.30
C LEU A 228 0.96 1.84 -14.85
N THR A 229 -0.04 1.81 -13.98
CA THR A 229 0.16 1.37 -12.58
C THR A 229 0.46 -0.12 -12.50
N GLY A 230 -0.18 -0.94 -13.34
CA GLY A 230 0.16 -2.34 -13.50
C GLY A 230 1.62 -2.54 -13.93
N GLN A 231 2.08 -1.79 -14.95
CA GLN A 231 3.48 -1.83 -15.40
C GLN A 231 4.45 -1.42 -14.27
N ALA A 232 4.12 -0.38 -13.50
CA ALA A 232 4.93 0.03 -12.35
C ALA A 232 5.02 -1.08 -11.29
N ASN A 233 3.91 -1.77 -11.00
CA ASN A 233 3.90 -2.92 -10.09
C ASN A 233 4.80 -4.04 -10.61
N HIS A 234 4.71 -4.35 -11.91
CA HIS A 234 5.52 -5.39 -12.53
C HIS A 234 7.03 -5.09 -12.45
N LEU A 235 7.42 -3.82 -12.65
CA LEU A 235 8.80 -3.39 -12.42
C LEU A 235 9.22 -3.55 -10.96
N GLY A 236 8.31 -3.23 -10.02
CA GLY A 236 8.57 -3.38 -8.59
C GLY A 236 8.80 -4.81 -8.16
N VAL A 237 7.99 -5.75 -8.62
CA VAL A 237 8.20 -7.17 -8.29
C VAL A 237 9.42 -7.77 -9.02
N THR A 238 9.81 -7.21 -10.17
CA THR A 238 11.02 -7.62 -10.89
C THR A 238 12.31 -7.35 -10.09
N ILE A 239 12.31 -6.34 -9.23
CA ILE A 239 13.42 -6.05 -8.30
C ILE A 239 13.20 -6.63 -6.90
N GLU A 240 12.35 -7.64 -6.81
CA GLU A 240 12.10 -8.44 -5.60
C GLU A 240 11.44 -7.70 -4.43
N ALA A 241 10.51 -6.79 -4.74
CA ALA A 241 9.61 -6.30 -3.69
C ALA A 241 8.66 -7.43 -3.24
N ASP A 242 8.60 -7.70 -1.94
CA ASP A 242 7.68 -8.68 -1.35
C ASP A 242 6.25 -8.14 -1.27
N ILE A 243 6.11 -6.83 -1.07
CA ILE A 243 4.84 -6.13 -1.01
C ILE A 243 4.92 -4.86 -1.88
N ILE A 244 3.91 -4.66 -2.71
CA ILE A 244 3.75 -3.48 -3.56
C ILE A 244 2.70 -2.56 -2.94
N LYS A 245 3.05 -1.29 -2.78
CA LYS A 245 2.09 -0.23 -2.50
C LYS A 245 1.77 0.55 -3.76
N GLN A 246 0.48 0.65 -4.09
CA GLN A 246 0.00 1.37 -5.26
C GLN A 246 -1.27 2.18 -4.94
N LYS A 247 -1.58 3.19 -5.75
CA LYS A 247 -2.89 3.85 -5.75
C LYS A 247 -3.93 2.95 -6.41
N LEU A 248 -5.20 3.11 -6.04
CA LEU A 248 -6.27 2.49 -6.83
C LEU A 248 -6.23 3.01 -8.27
N PRO A 249 -6.42 2.15 -9.26
CA PRO A 249 -6.33 2.50 -10.67
C PRO A 249 -7.63 3.03 -11.24
N GLU A 250 -7.51 3.73 -12.38
CA GLU A 250 -8.61 4.24 -13.18
C GLU A 250 -8.54 3.70 -14.62
N ASN A 251 -9.70 3.54 -15.25
CA ASN A 251 -9.79 3.31 -16.70
C ASN A 251 -9.87 4.67 -17.41
N ASN A 252 -8.74 5.22 -17.80
CA ASN A 252 -8.66 6.56 -18.38
C ASN A 252 -7.87 6.61 -19.70
N GLY A 253 -7.47 5.46 -20.26
CA GLY A 253 -6.82 5.35 -21.55
C GLY A 253 -5.30 5.12 -21.50
N GLY A 254 -4.62 5.42 -20.40
CA GLY A 254 -3.23 5.08 -20.14
C GLY A 254 -2.26 5.25 -21.30
N TYR A 255 -1.58 4.17 -21.69
CA TYR A 255 -0.62 4.18 -22.83
C TYR A 255 -1.22 4.71 -24.12
N ASN A 256 -2.47 4.33 -24.43
CA ASN A 256 -3.12 4.74 -25.68
C ASN A 256 -3.35 6.27 -25.74
N ALA A 257 -3.64 6.88 -24.59
CA ALA A 257 -3.85 8.33 -24.51
C ALA A 257 -2.53 9.13 -24.52
N ILE A 258 -1.44 8.53 -24.05
CA ILE A 258 -0.12 9.16 -24.00
C ILE A 258 0.60 9.03 -25.34
N SER A 259 0.46 7.87 -26.00
CA SER A 259 1.14 7.57 -27.27
C SER A 259 0.62 8.44 -28.42
N SER A 260 1.54 8.86 -29.31
CA SER A 260 1.18 9.52 -30.57
C SER A 260 1.97 8.89 -31.72
N LYS A 261 1.65 9.26 -32.97
CA LYS A 261 2.40 8.78 -34.15
C LYS A 261 3.84 9.28 -34.13
N GLU A 262 4.03 10.51 -33.68
CA GLU A 262 5.34 11.18 -33.60
C GLU A 262 6.17 10.66 -32.42
N ASN A 263 5.51 10.24 -31.37
CA ASN A 263 6.15 9.73 -30.16
C ASN A 263 5.42 8.47 -29.65
N PRO A 264 5.61 7.32 -30.31
CA PRO A 264 4.98 6.07 -29.92
C PRO A 264 5.52 5.63 -28.55
N TYR A 265 4.62 5.42 -27.61
CA TYR A 265 4.93 5.07 -26.24
C TYR A 265 4.12 3.84 -25.77
N GLY A 266 4.83 2.83 -25.32
CA GLY A 266 4.23 1.59 -24.89
C GLY A 266 3.50 0.82 -26.01
N LYS A 267 3.62 -0.48 -26.03
CA LYS A 267 2.86 -1.35 -26.93
C LYS A 267 1.91 -2.18 -26.11
N ILE A 268 0.74 -1.60 -25.78
CA ILE A 268 -0.25 -2.33 -25.02
C ILE A 268 -1.10 -3.23 -25.92
N ASP A 269 -1.34 -4.46 -25.49
CA ASP A 269 -2.34 -5.31 -26.11
C ASP A 269 -3.74 -4.79 -25.76
N LYS A 270 -4.62 -4.63 -26.74
CA LYS A 270 -5.99 -4.15 -26.56
C LYS A 270 -6.77 -4.97 -25.53
N ARG A 271 -6.45 -6.27 -25.37
CA ARG A 271 -7.09 -7.15 -24.41
C ARG A 271 -6.96 -6.68 -22.96
N VAL A 272 -6.01 -5.82 -22.65
CA VAL A 272 -5.94 -5.23 -21.29
C VAL A 272 -7.23 -4.51 -20.95
N TYR A 273 -7.81 -3.77 -21.90
CA TYR A 273 -9.05 -3.02 -21.67
C TYR A 273 -10.32 -3.70 -22.21
N THR A 274 -10.19 -4.75 -23.02
CA THR A 274 -11.35 -5.49 -23.56
C THR A 274 -11.66 -6.80 -22.83
N GLU A 275 -10.66 -7.40 -22.15
CA GLU A 275 -10.77 -8.73 -21.56
C GLU A 275 -10.23 -8.80 -20.12
N LEU A 276 -9.12 -8.11 -19.81
CA LEU A 276 -8.42 -8.23 -18.52
C LEU A 276 -8.87 -7.22 -17.49
N THR A 277 -9.47 -6.10 -17.91
CA THR A 277 -10.08 -5.07 -17.05
C THR A 277 -11.48 -4.75 -17.55
N SER A 278 -12.20 -3.97 -16.76
CA SER A 278 -13.47 -3.33 -17.11
C SER A 278 -13.48 -1.93 -16.51
N ASP A 279 -14.61 -1.21 -16.56
CA ASP A 279 -14.79 0.05 -15.84
C ASP A 279 -14.98 -0.15 -14.32
N HIS A 280 -15.12 -1.39 -13.89
CA HIS A 280 -15.35 -1.70 -12.48
C HIS A 280 -14.04 -1.63 -11.67
N PRO A 281 -13.99 -0.92 -10.53
CA PRO A 281 -12.75 -0.71 -9.77
C PRO A 281 -12.11 -2.01 -9.26
N ILE A 282 -12.90 -3.05 -9.02
CA ILE A 282 -12.38 -4.37 -8.62
C ILE A 282 -11.56 -5.01 -9.74
N ASP A 283 -12.02 -4.96 -10.99
CA ASP A 283 -11.28 -5.52 -12.13
C ASP A 283 -10.00 -4.73 -12.41
N LEU A 284 -10.06 -3.40 -12.28
CA LEU A 284 -8.89 -2.55 -12.43
C LEU A 284 -7.83 -2.85 -11.36
N CYS A 285 -8.26 -2.97 -10.10
CA CYS A 285 -7.37 -3.34 -9.00
C CYS A 285 -6.85 -4.79 -9.13
N ARG A 286 -7.68 -5.72 -9.64
CA ARG A 286 -7.26 -7.10 -9.93
C ARG A 286 -6.16 -7.16 -11.00
N TYR A 287 -6.21 -6.30 -11.99
CA TYR A 287 -5.13 -6.17 -12.96
C TYR A 287 -3.82 -5.73 -12.29
N GLN A 288 -3.88 -4.85 -11.28
CA GLN A 288 -2.70 -4.54 -10.46
C GLN A 288 -2.20 -5.76 -9.68
N VAL A 289 -3.09 -6.58 -9.10
CA VAL A 289 -2.71 -7.85 -8.43
C VAL A 289 -2.04 -8.81 -9.41
N ALA A 290 -2.57 -8.93 -10.63
CA ALA A 290 -1.96 -9.77 -11.65
C ALA A 290 -0.53 -9.34 -11.97
N ASN A 291 -0.27 -8.03 -12.03
CA ASN A 291 1.07 -7.48 -12.23
C ASN A 291 1.99 -7.58 -10.98
N CYS A 292 1.46 -8.04 -9.85
CA CYS A 292 2.22 -8.47 -8.69
C CYS A 292 2.46 -10.00 -8.72
N TYR A 293 2.77 -10.55 -9.89
CA TYR A 293 2.94 -11.99 -10.15
C TYR A 293 1.73 -12.80 -9.67
N MET A 294 0.53 -12.37 -10.07
CA MET A 294 -0.75 -12.97 -9.67
C MET A 294 -0.98 -13.01 -8.16
N GLY A 295 -0.40 -12.08 -7.41
CA GLY A 295 -0.50 -11.99 -5.95
C GLY A 295 0.64 -12.67 -5.18
N ARG A 296 1.69 -13.18 -5.85
CA ARG A 296 2.89 -13.69 -5.14
C ARG A 296 3.58 -12.59 -4.35
N ALA A 297 3.67 -11.38 -4.89
CA ALA A 297 3.92 -10.19 -4.08
C ALA A 297 2.59 -9.60 -3.63
N GLY A 298 2.49 -9.24 -2.35
CA GLY A 298 1.26 -8.67 -1.79
C GLY A 298 0.98 -7.28 -2.38
N LEU A 299 -0.27 -6.99 -2.77
CA LEU A 299 -0.68 -5.64 -3.17
C LEU A 299 -1.40 -4.94 -2.02
N ILE A 300 -0.86 -3.82 -1.55
CA ILE A 300 -1.53 -2.91 -0.63
C ILE A 300 -1.87 -1.58 -1.34
N ASN A 301 -3.09 -1.10 -1.15
CA ASN A 301 -3.46 0.20 -1.72
C ASN A 301 -3.32 1.33 -0.69
N SER A 302 -3.00 2.53 -1.20
CA SER A 302 -2.87 3.72 -0.35
C SER A 302 -4.22 4.32 0.00
N GLY A 303 -4.38 4.79 1.25
CA GLY A 303 -5.62 5.41 1.73
C GLY A 303 -5.93 6.79 1.15
N GLY A 304 -5.03 7.37 0.36
CA GLY A 304 -5.23 8.70 -0.23
C GLY A 304 -5.08 9.87 0.74
N ALA A 305 -5.48 11.06 0.28
CA ALA A 305 -5.54 12.27 1.10
C ALA A 305 -6.75 12.23 2.03
N SER A 306 -6.72 13.01 3.12
CA SER A 306 -7.88 13.22 3.98
C SER A 306 -8.87 14.20 3.34
N GLY A 307 -10.16 13.89 3.42
CA GLY A 307 -11.28 14.64 2.89
C GLY A 307 -12.49 14.65 3.82
N GLU A 308 -13.67 14.95 3.29
CA GLU A 308 -14.91 15.04 4.07
C GLU A 308 -15.47 13.66 4.45
N ASN A 309 -15.37 12.68 3.55
CA ASN A 309 -15.96 11.34 3.70
C ASN A 309 -14.92 10.24 3.93
N ASP A 310 -13.91 10.51 4.76
CA ASP A 310 -12.76 9.62 4.96
C ASP A 310 -13.10 8.18 5.33
N PHE A 311 -14.13 7.96 6.15
CA PHE A 311 -14.55 6.61 6.53
C PHE A 311 -15.11 5.83 5.35
N ALA A 312 -16.06 6.41 4.62
CA ALA A 312 -16.64 5.79 3.42
C ALA A 312 -15.58 5.49 2.36
N GLU A 313 -14.69 6.44 2.08
CA GLU A 313 -13.61 6.25 1.11
C GLU A 313 -12.60 5.20 1.55
N ALA A 314 -12.24 5.14 2.84
CA ALA A 314 -11.32 4.14 3.36
C ALA A 314 -11.93 2.73 3.31
N VAL A 315 -13.19 2.58 3.70
CA VAL A 315 -13.93 1.32 3.61
C VAL A 315 -14.10 0.89 2.15
N LYS A 316 -14.48 1.81 1.25
CA LYS A 316 -14.54 1.55 -0.20
C LYS A 316 -13.22 1.04 -0.75
N THR A 317 -12.12 1.71 -0.42
CA THR A 317 -10.78 1.29 -0.85
C THR A 317 -10.43 -0.11 -0.32
N ALA A 318 -10.77 -0.42 0.93
CA ALA A 318 -10.54 -1.73 1.53
C ALA A 318 -11.37 -2.83 0.85
N VAL A 319 -12.65 -2.55 0.54
CA VAL A 319 -13.53 -3.49 -0.17
C VAL A 319 -12.99 -3.77 -1.57
N VAL A 320 -12.63 -2.73 -2.33
CA VAL A 320 -12.05 -2.89 -3.68
C VAL A 320 -10.77 -3.71 -3.63
N ASN A 321 -9.84 -3.37 -2.72
CA ASN A 321 -8.58 -4.11 -2.58
C ASN A 321 -8.81 -5.59 -2.21
N LYS A 322 -9.58 -5.86 -1.16
CA LYS A 322 -9.86 -7.23 -0.72
C LYS A 322 -10.54 -8.05 -1.81
N ARG A 323 -11.60 -7.50 -2.42
CA ARG A 323 -12.36 -8.20 -3.46
C ARG A 323 -11.57 -8.41 -4.74
N ALA A 324 -10.59 -7.56 -5.02
CA ALA A 324 -9.66 -7.75 -6.13
C ALA A 324 -8.61 -8.86 -5.87
N GLY A 325 -8.40 -9.29 -4.63
CA GLY A 325 -7.34 -10.23 -4.25
C GLY A 325 -6.10 -9.51 -3.68
N GLY A 326 -6.22 -8.24 -3.31
CA GLY A 326 -5.15 -7.50 -2.65
C GLY A 326 -4.93 -7.91 -1.21
N MET A 327 -3.79 -7.52 -0.64
CA MET A 327 -3.32 -7.96 0.68
C MET A 327 -3.70 -7.00 1.80
N GLY A 328 -4.11 -5.77 1.52
CA GLY A 328 -4.39 -4.83 2.59
C GLY A 328 -4.34 -3.37 2.21
N LEU A 329 -4.35 -2.52 3.22
CA LEU A 329 -4.20 -1.08 3.07
C LEU A 329 -3.03 -0.53 3.89
N ILE A 330 -2.48 0.58 3.35
CA ILE A 330 -1.54 1.43 4.05
C ILE A 330 -2.15 2.84 4.11
N SER A 331 -2.71 3.19 5.27
CA SER A 331 -3.50 4.42 5.46
C SER A 331 -2.86 5.31 6.52
N GLY A 332 -2.43 6.51 6.13
CA GLY A 332 -1.74 7.49 6.99
C GLY A 332 -2.60 8.73 7.28
N ARG A 333 -2.63 9.69 6.36
CA ARG A 333 -3.24 11.02 6.57
C ARG A 333 -4.67 10.97 7.07
N LYS A 334 -5.50 10.08 6.54
CA LYS A 334 -6.87 9.88 7.01
C LYS A 334 -6.94 9.51 8.51
N ALA A 335 -5.92 8.82 9.04
CA ALA A 335 -5.87 8.42 10.43
C ALA A 335 -5.21 9.48 11.33
N PHE A 336 -4.03 10.01 10.97
CA PHE A 336 -3.28 10.89 11.86
C PHE A 336 -3.66 12.39 11.77
N GLN A 337 -4.42 12.83 10.75
CA GLN A 337 -4.88 14.22 10.64
C GLN A 337 -6.18 14.50 11.45
N ARG A 338 -6.47 13.69 12.46
CA ARG A 338 -7.64 13.78 13.34
C ARG A 338 -7.28 13.38 14.77
N PRO A 339 -8.15 13.60 15.76
CA PRO A 339 -7.94 13.12 17.12
C PRO A 339 -7.63 11.60 17.13
N MET A 340 -6.74 11.16 18.02
CA MET A 340 -6.27 9.77 18.07
C MET A 340 -7.41 8.75 18.10
N ALA A 341 -8.40 8.96 18.95
CA ALA A 341 -9.55 8.04 19.05
C ALA A 341 -10.32 7.90 17.73
N GLU A 342 -10.41 8.95 16.92
CA GLU A 342 -11.05 8.88 15.60
C GLU A 342 -10.13 8.22 14.57
N GLY A 343 -8.83 8.45 14.66
CA GLY A 343 -7.83 7.76 13.85
C GLY A 343 -7.87 6.25 14.08
N VAL A 344 -7.94 5.82 15.34
CA VAL A 344 -8.13 4.42 15.73
C VAL A 344 -9.42 3.85 15.14
N LYS A 345 -10.55 4.56 15.27
CA LYS A 345 -11.83 4.12 14.68
C LYS A 345 -11.74 3.93 13.17
N LEU A 346 -11.06 4.83 12.46
CA LEU A 346 -10.89 4.73 11.01
C LEU A 346 -10.03 3.51 10.63
N LEU A 347 -8.90 3.29 11.31
CA LEU A 347 -8.07 2.11 11.09
C LEU A 347 -8.84 0.82 11.36
N ASN A 348 -9.65 0.80 12.43
CA ASN A 348 -10.50 -0.34 12.74
C ASN A 348 -11.58 -0.57 11.68
N ALA A 349 -12.21 0.49 11.14
CA ALA A 349 -13.21 0.36 10.07
C ALA A 349 -12.61 -0.27 8.79
N ILE A 350 -11.36 0.08 8.45
CA ILE A 350 -10.61 -0.58 7.36
C ILE A 350 -10.42 -2.07 7.68
N GLN A 351 -9.96 -2.39 8.88
CA GLN A 351 -9.65 -3.76 9.30
C GLN A 351 -10.93 -4.63 9.38
N ASP A 352 -12.06 -4.04 9.78
CA ASP A 352 -13.37 -4.72 9.82
C ASP A 352 -13.74 -5.28 8.44
N VAL A 353 -13.37 -4.61 7.33
CA VAL A 353 -13.58 -5.14 5.97
C VAL A 353 -12.80 -6.44 5.77
N TYR A 354 -11.53 -6.48 6.17
CA TYR A 354 -10.69 -7.68 6.00
C TYR A 354 -11.12 -8.83 6.92
N LEU A 355 -11.63 -8.52 8.12
CA LEU A 355 -12.16 -9.51 9.06
C LEU A 355 -13.55 -10.02 8.66
N CYS A 356 -14.33 -9.26 7.91
CA CYS A 356 -15.68 -9.66 7.49
C CYS A 356 -15.61 -10.81 6.48
N LYS A 357 -16.10 -11.99 6.87
CA LYS A 357 -16.10 -13.20 6.03
C LYS A 357 -17.02 -13.10 4.82
N ASP A 358 -18.05 -12.24 4.90
CA ASP A 358 -19.01 -12.02 3.82
C ASP A 358 -18.45 -11.18 2.68
N VAL A 359 -17.40 -10.38 2.95
CA VAL A 359 -16.64 -9.67 1.91
C VAL A 359 -15.62 -10.63 1.31
N THR A 360 -16.03 -11.37 0.28
CA THR A 360 -15.21 -12.38 -0.40
C THR A 360 -14.48 -11.79 -1.62
N ILE A 361 -13.51 -12.53 -2.14
CA ILE A 361 -12.84 -12.19 -3.40
C ILE A 361 -13.81 -12.42 -4.55
N ALA A 362 -13.93 -11.42 -5.45
CA ALA A 362 -14.91 -11.40 -6.54
C ALA A 362 -14.59 -12.40 -7.66
#